data_b5cbf781531c981b9591514214308fee
#
_entry.id   b5cbf781531c981b9591514214308fee
#
_cell.length_a   1.000
_cell.length_b   1.000
_cell.length_c   1.000
_cell.angle_alpha   90.00
_cell.angle_beta   90.00
_cell.angle_gamma   90.00
#
_symmetry.space_group_name_H-M   'P 1'
#
loop_
_entity.id
_entity.type
_entity.pdbx_description
1 polymer ?
#
loop_
_entity_poly.entity_id
_entity_poly.type
_entity_poly.pdbx_seq_one_letter_code
_entity_poly.pdbx_strand_id
1 'polypeptide(L)'
;MRSLKDKFAYAFVGLKKGVLEDRSVKLQCFIAALVILFCLFLPLARWEWGIVLLLCTLVIALEFVNSVIEKCVDLICPHYDERVKTIKDLMAGAVLFVSLAAAGIFVIMLVGKII
;
A
#
# COMPACT_ATOMS: atom_id res chain seq x y z
N MET A 1 -8.07 12.53 -26.07
CA MET A 1 -7.25 12.74 -24.85
C MET A 1 -8.17 13.05 -23.68
N ARG A 2 -7.89 12.50 -22.51
CA ARG A 2 -8.71 12.78 -21.33
C ARG A 2 -8.48 14.20 -20.83
N SER A 3 -9.57 14.91 -20.52
CA SER A 3 -9.47 16.20 -19.84
C SER A 3 -8.98 15.99 -18.40
N LEU A 4 -8.55 17.07 -17.76
CA LEU A 4 -8.13 17.00 -16.35
C LEU A 4 -9.25 16.51 -15.44
N LYS A 5 -10.48 16.99 -15.70
CA LYS A 5 -11.67 16.56 -14.97
C LYS A 5 -11.90 15.05 -15.10
N ASP A 6 -11.75 14.51 -16.31
CA ASP A 6 -11.93 13.09 -16.57
C ASP A 6 -10.85 12.26 -15.86
N LYS A 7 -9.60 12.75 -15.83
CA LYS A 7 -8.51 12.08 -15.13
C LYS A 7 -8.82 11.92 -13.64
N PHE A 8 -9.32 12.97 -13.00
CA PHE A 8 -9.72 12.89 -11.59
C PHE A 8 -10.90 11.96 -11.38
N ALA A 9 -11.90 12.02 -12.24
CA ALA A 9 -13.05 11.14 -12.14
C ALA A 9 -12.65 9.66 -12.23
N TYR A 10 -11.78 9.32 -13.18
CA TYR A 10 -11.29 7.95 -13.35
C TYR A 10 -10.37 7.53 -12.21
N ALA A 11 -9.59 8.47 -11.67
CA ALA A 11 -8.74 8.20 -10.51
C ALA A 11 -9.57 7.81 -9.29
N PHE A 12 -10.66 8.51 -9.03
CA PHE A 12 -11.57 8.17 -7.94
C PHE A 12 -12.25 6.81 -8.14
N VAL A 13 -12.61 6.48 -9.38
CA VAL A 13 -13.15 5.15 -9.71
C VAL A 13 -12.10 4.07 -9.39
N GLY A 14 -10.85 4.31 -9.76
CA GLY A 14 -9.75 3.38 -9.48
C GLY A 14 -9.51 3.19 -7.99
N LEU A 15 -9.49 4.28 -7.22
CA LEU A 15 -9.37 4.23 -5.77
C LEU A 15 -10.49 3.37 -5.16
N LYS A 16 -11.70 3.63 -5.56
CA LYS A 16 -12.87 2.91 -5.05
C LYS A 16 -12.77 1.42 -5.38
N LYS A 17 -12.41 1.08 -6.62
CA LYS A 17 -12.23 -0.31 -7.03
C LYS A 17 -11.15 -1.01 -6.21
N GLY A 18 -10.01 -0.35 -6.02
CA GLY A 18 -8.93 -0.92 -5.24
C GLY A 18 -9.35 -1.20 -3.79
N VAL A 19 -9.91 -0.21 -3.13
CA VAL A 19 -10.26 -0.31 -1.72
C VAL A 19 -11.42 -1.30 -1.49
N LEU A 20 -12.40 -1.35 -2.39
CA LEU A 20 -13.60 -2.16 -2.19
C LEU A 20 -13.52 -3.56 -2.81
N GLU A 21 -12.77 -3.73 -3.89
CA GLU A 21 -12.76 -4.97 -4.67
C GLU A 21 -11.44 -5.73 -4.64
N ASP A 22 -10.31 -5.04 -4.47
CA ASP A 22 -9.01 -5.68 -4.46
C ASP A 22 -8.71 -6.22 -3.06
N ARG A 23 -8.49 -7.53 -2.98
CA ARG A 23 -8.29 -8.20 -1.70
C ARG A 23 -7.04 -7.72 -0.96
N SER A 24 -5.94 -7.59 -1.67
CA SER A 24 -4.66 -7.18 -1.07
C SER A 24 -4.68 -5.72 -0.63
N VAL A 25 -5.23 -4.83 -1.48
CA VAL A 25 -5.39 -3.41 -1.13
C VAL A 25 -6.32 -3.27 0.06
N LYS A 26 -7.43 -4.00 0.06
CA LYS A 26 -8.40 -3.98 1.16
C LYS A 26 -7.74 -4.40 2.48
N LEU A 27 -6.93 -5.45 2.46
CA LEU A 27 -6.21 -5.92 3.65
C LEU A 27 -5.26 -4.85 4.17
N GLN A 28 -4.50 -4.21 3.28
CA GLN A 28 -3.56 -3.15 3.69
C GLN A 28 -4.29 -1.93 4.24
N CYS A 29 -5.43 -1.57 3.68
CA CYS A 29 -6.28 -0.50 4.22
C CYS A 29 -6.79 -0.84 5.61
N PHE A 30 -7.17 -2.10 5.84
CA PHE A 30 -7.62 -2.57 7.15
C PHE A 30 -6.48 -2.48 8.17
N ILE A 31 -5.28 -2.94 7.81
CA ILE A 31 -4.10 -2.85 8.68
C ILE A 31 -3.79 -1.40 9.01
N ALA A 32 -3.82 -0.52 8.00
CA ALA A 32 -3.58 0.92 8.21
C ALA A 32 -4.60 1.52 9.16
N ALA A 33 -5.87 1.14 9.02
CA ALA A 33 -6.93 1.62 9.92
C ALA A 33 -6.67 1.18 11.35
N LEU A 34 -6.23 -0.06 11.58
CA LEU A 34 -5.88 -0.55 12.91
C LEU A 34 -4.68 0.19 13.49
N VAL A 35 -3.66 0.46 12.67
CA VAL A 35 -2.48 1.23 13.10
C VAL A 35 -2.89 2.64 13.52
N ILE A 36 -3.69 3.32 12.71
CA ILE A 36 -4.16 4.66 13.00
C ILE A 36 -5.00 4.67 14.28
N LEU A 37 -5.89 3.69 14.44
CA LEU A 37 -6.71 3.56 15.64
C LEU A 37 -5.83 3.40 16.88
N PHE A 38 -4.80 2.55 16.82
CA PHE A 38 -3.84 2.37 17.91
C PHE A 38 -3.12 3.68 18.22
N CYS A 39 -2.69 4.41 17.19
CA CYS A 39 -1.99 5.68 17.35
C CYS A 39 -2.85 6.76 18.00
N LEU A 40 -4.18 6.70 17.88
CA LEU A 40 -5.08 7.65 18.53
C LEU A 40 -4.99 7.60 20.05
N PHE A 41 -4.55 6.46 20.60
CA PHE A 41 -4.37 6.30 22.06
C PHE A 41 -2.96 6.66 22.52
N LEU A 42 -2.10 7.14 21.63
CA LEU A 42 -0.72 7.52 21.94
C LEU A 42 -0.56 9.04 21.84
N PRO A 43 0.32 9.63 22.67
CA PRO A 43 0.58 11.07 22.59
C PRO A 43 1.56 11.40 21.46
N LEU A 44 1.11 11.28 20.22
CA LEU A 44 1.95 11.52 19.05
C LEU A 44 2.01 13.02 18.72
N ALA A 45 3.22 13.51 18.43
CA ALA A 45 3.43 14.84 17.90
C ALA A 45 2.97 14.91 16.43
N ARG A 46 2.81 16.12 15.91
CA ARG A 46 2.37 16.30 14.51
C ARG A 46 3.29 15.61 13.52
N TRP A 47 4.61 15.72 13.71
CA TRP A 47 5.57 15.11 12.79
C TRP A 47 5.51 13.58 12.85
N GLU A 48 5.18 13.02 14.02
CA GLU A 48 5.01 11.58 14.18
C GLU A 48 3.77 11.08 13.44
N TRP A 49 2.67 11.83 13.51
CA TRP A 49 1.49 11.55 12.71
C TRP A 49 1.80 11.61 11.21
N GLY A 50 2.62 12.59 10.81
CA GLY A 50 3.07 12.69 9.42
C GLY A 50 3.80 11.44 8.97
N ILE A 51 4.69 10.91 9.80
CA ILE A 51 5.42 9.67 9.51
C ILE A 51 4.46 8.49 9.39
N VAL A 52 3.56 8.31 10.35
CA VAL A 52 2.60 7.20 10.33
C VAL A 52 1.75 7.22 9.07
N LEU A 53 1.20 8.38 8.74
CA LEU A 53 0.36 8.52 7.54
C LEU A 53 1.15 8.30 6.26
N LEU A 54 2.38 8.80 6.20
CA LEU A 54 3.25 8.57 5.04
C LEU A 54 3.55 7.09 4.84
N LEU A 55 3.89 6.38 5.92
CA LEU A 55 4.20 4.96 5.84
C LEU A 55 2.98 4.15 5.39
N CYS A 56 1.82 4.42 5.97
CA CYS A 56 0.58 3.75 5.56
C CYS A 56 0.27 4.00 4.08
N THR A 57 0.40 5.24 3.64
CA THR A 57 0.15 5.63 2.25
C THR A 57 1.09 4.92 1.29
N LEU A 58 2.39 4.85 1.62
CA LEU A 58 3.39 4.20 0.77
C LEU A 58 3.08 2.71 0.60
N VAL A 59 2.76 2.02 1.68
CA VAL A 59 2.47 0.58 1.62
C VAL A 59 1.21 0.34 0.78
N ILE A 60 0.16 1.14 1.00
CA ILE A 60 -1.08 0.99 0.24
C ILE A 60 -0.86 1.30 -1.24
N ALA A 61 -0.13 2.38 -1.56
CA ALA A 61 0.17 2.76 -2.95
C ALA A 61 0.95 1.65 -3.66
N LEU A 62 1.94 1.05 -2.97
CA LEU A 62 2.70 -0.06 -3.54
C LEU A 62 1.83 -1.29 -3.76
N GLU A 63 0.86 -1.53 -2.89
CA GLU A 63 -0.08 -2.63 -3.06
C GLU A 63 -0.96 -2.43 -4.29
N PHE A 64 -1.38 -1.19 -4.57
CA PHE A 64 -2.08 -0.86 -5.82
C PHE A 64 -1.21 -1.19 -7.03
N VAL A 65 0.05 -0.78 -7.01
CA VAL A 65 0.99 -1.04 -8.11
C VAL A 65 1.18 -2.55 -8.31
N ASN A 66 1.32 -3.29 -7.22
CA ASN A 66 1.45 -4.74 -7.26
C ASN A 66 0.23 -5.39 -7.94
N SER A 67 -0.97 -4.98 -7.55
CA SER A 67 -2.21 -5.51 -8.13
C SER A 67 -2.32 -5.19 -9.62
N VAL A 68 -1.94 -3.99 -10.03
CA VAL A 68 -1.94 -3.60 -11.45
C VAL A 68 -0.98 -4.47 -12.24
N ILE A 69 0.23 -4.68 -11.72
CA ILE A 69 1.24 -5.51 -12.41
C ILE A 69 0.74 -6.95 -12.53
N GLU A 70 0.17 -7.52 -11.47
CA GLU A 70 -0.39 -8.87 -11.52
C GLU A 70 -1.46 -8.99 -12.60
N LYS A 71 -2.37 -8.02 -12.67
CA LYS A 71 -3.43 -8.03 -13.68
C LYS A 71 -2.86 -7.88 -15.10
N CYS A 72 -1.84 -7.03 -15.26
CA CYS A 72 -1.19 -6.84 -16.55
C CYS A 72 -0.53 -8.10 -17.05
N VAL A 73 0.25 -8.78 -16.21
CA VAL A 73 0.93 -10.01 -16.64
C VAL A 73 -0.05 -11.15 -16.88
N ASP A 74 -1.15 -11.22 -16.12
CA ASP A 74 -2.18 -12.23 -16.33
C ASP A 74 -2.92 -12.01 -17.66
N LEU A 75 -3.10 -10.76 -18.08
CA LEU A 75 -3.70 -10.45 -19.38
C LEU A 75 -2.78 -10.83 -20.54
N ILE A 76 -1.47 -10.62 -20.39
CA ILE A 76 -0.48 -10.89 -21.42
C ILE A 76 -0.18 -12.39 -21.50
N CYS A 77 -0.08 -13.05 -20.36
CA CYS A 77 0.34 -14.44 -20.26
C CYS A 77 -0.51 -15.16 -19.20
N PRO A 78 -1.70 -15.68 -19.60
CA PRO A 78 -2.60 -16.32 -18.64
C PRO A 78 -2.17 -17.72 -18.24
N HIS A 79 -1.21 -18.33 -18.94
CA HIS A 79 -0.67 -19.64 -18.58
C HIS A 79 0.58 -19.50 -17.74
N TYR A 80 1.02 -20.60 -17.11
CA TYR A 80 2.23 -20.60 -16.30
C TYR A 80 3.47 -20.31 -17.16
N ASP A 81 4.30 -19.38 -16.70
CA ASP A 81 5.57 -19.03 -17.30
C ASP A 81 6.48 -18.55 -16.17
N GLU A 82 7.70 -19.11 -16.09
CA GLU A 82 8.63 -18.76 -15.03
C GLU A 82 9.01 -17.28 -15.01
N ARG A 83 9.01 -16.63 -16.16
CA ARG A 83 9.31 -15.20 -16.26
C ARG A 83 8.19 -14.37 -15.59
N VAL A 84 6.94 -14.78 -15.80
CA VAL A 84 5.78 -14.15 -15.16
C VAL A 84 5.85 -14.35 -13.66
N LYS A 85 6.17 -15.57 -13.22
CA LYS A 85 6.34 -15.86 -11.79
C LYS A 85 7.42 -14.97 -11.18
N THR A 86 8.55 -14.80 -11.86
CA THR A 86 9.64 -13.94 -11.38
C THR A 86 9.19 -12.49 -11.26
N ILE A 87 8.44 -11.97 -12.23
CA ILE A 87 7.90 -10.60 -12.18
C ILE A 87 7.00 -10.43 -10.95
N LYS A 88 6.08 -11.38 -10.73
CA LYS A 88 5.18 -11.34 -9.58
C LYS A 88 5.95 -11.43 -8.26
N ASP A 89 6.94 -12.30 -8.18
CA ASP A 89 7.76 -12.46 -6.98
C ASP A 89 8.56 -11.21 -6.66
N LEU A 90 9.15 -10.57 -7.68
CA LEU A 90 9.89 -9.31 -7.50
C LEU A 90 8.98 -8.20 -6.97
N MET A 91 7.78 -8.09 -7.50
CA MET A 91 6.84 -7.08 -7.05
C MET A 91 6.39 -7.35 -5.62
N ALA A 92 6.08 -8.60 -5.30
CA ALA A 92 5.73 -9.00 -3.93
C ALA A 92 6.89 -8.72 -2.96
N GLY A 93 8.12 -8.97 -3.41
CA GLY A 93 9.32 -8.65 -2.64
C GLY A 93 9.47 -7.17 -2.36
N ALA A 94 9.14 -6.31 -3.33
CA ALA A 94 9.17 -4.85 -3.14
C ALA A 94 8.16 -4.41 -2.07
N VAL A 95 6.95 -4.96 -2.12
CA VAL A 95 5.91 -4.67 -1.11
C VAL A 95 6.37 -5.13 0.27
N LEU A 96 6.93 -6.34 0.35
CA LEU A 96 7.45 -6.86 1.61
C LEU A 96 8.56 -5.98 2.17
N PHE A 97 9.49 -5.56 1.31
CA PHE A 97 10.62 -4.71 1.71
C PHE A 97 10.14 -3.40 2.31
N VAL A 98 9.22 -2.72 1.64
CA VAL A 98 8.67 -1.45 2.15
C VAL A 98 7.87 -1.67 3.42
N SER A 99 7.11 -2.76 3.50
CA SER A 99 6.30 -3.10 4.68
C SER A 99 7.17 -3.36 5.90
N LEU A 100 8.27 -4.09 5.73
CA LEU A 100 9.23 -4.35 6.82
C LEU A 100 9.92 -3.06 7.26
N ALA A 101 10.32 -2.21 6.32
CA ALA A 101 10.91 -0.91 6.63
C ALA A 101 9.92 -0.02 7.39
N ALA A 102 8.67 0.01 6.95
CA ALA A 102 7.61 0.78 7.61
C ALA A 102 7.39 0.31 9.04
N ALA A 103 7.31 -1.01 9.24
CA ALA A 103 7.17 -1.59 10.57
C ALA A 103 8.36 -1.24 11.46
N GLY A 104 9.57 -1.32 10.92
CA GLY A 104 10.79 -0.97 11.64
C GLY A 104 10.82 0.49 12.08
N ILE A 105 10.47 1.40 11.19
CA ILE A 105 10.40 2.84 11.49
C ILE A 105 9.36 3.11 12.57
N PHE A 106 8.20 2.45 12.47
CA PHE A 106 7.13 2.60 13.46
C PHE A 106 7.59 2.12 14.85
N VAL A 107 8.28 0.98 14.90
CA VAL A 107 8.81 0.44 16.16
C VAL A 107 9.86 1.39 16.76
N ILE A 108 10.77 1.91 15.93
CA ILE A 108 11.79 2.88 16.39
C ILE A 108 11.09 4.11 17.01
N MET A 109 10.06 4.60 16.35
CA MET A 109 9.29 5.75 16.85
C MET A 109 8.63 5.43 18.19
N LEU A 110 8.01 4.26 18.32
CA LEU A 110 7.35 3.85 19.56
C LEU A 110 8.36 3.68 20.71
N VAL A 111 9.50 3.05 20.44
CA VAL A 111 10.55 2.85 21.44
C VAL A 111 11.06 4.20 21.93
N GLY A 112 11.24 5.17 21.03
CA GLY A 112 11.64 6.52 21.41
C GLY A 112 10.65 7.22 22.34
N LYS A 113 9.39 6.85 22.28
CA LYS A 113 8.37 7.43 23.17
C LYS A 113 8.37 6.78 24.55
N ILE A 114 8.75 5.53 24.65
CA ILE A 114 8.76 4.80 25.91
C ILE A 114 10.04 5.10 26.71
N ILE A 115 11.15 5.26 26.00
CA ILE A 115 12.44 5.59 26.57
C ILE A 115 12.68 7.09 26.49
#